data_cb8fa3c90a11ebf80e0cc6fefc137de1
#
_entry.id   cb8fa3c90a11ebf80e0cc6fefc137de1
#
_cell.length_a   1.000
_cell.length_b   1.000
_cell.length_c   1.000
_cell.angle_alpha   90.00
_cell.angle_beta   90.00
_cell.angle_gamma   90.00
#
_symmetry.space_group_name_H-M   'P 1'
#
loop_
_entity.id
_entity.type
_entity.pdbx_description
1 polymer ?
#
loop_
_entity_poly.entity_id
_entity_poly.type
_entity_poly.pdbx_seq_one_letter_code
_entity_poly.pdbx_strand_id
1 'polypeptide(L)'
;MNKKIEKFEDFIAWQKARKLTAEIYGVTDRGRFASDFGLKDQIRRAAVSVMSNIAEGFERGRATEFHQFLSVAKASCAELRSQLYVALDVGYLSQDTFASLVSHANEVGQVVGGLRVAVARRRDVR
;
A
#
# COMPACT_ATOMS: atom_id res chain seq x y z
N MET A 1 -2.96 -23.79 9.77
CA MET A 1 -4.29 -23.87 9.16
C MET A 1 -4.61 -22.54 8.47
N ASN A 2 -5.06 -22.57 7.22
CA ASN A 2 -5.36 -21.36 6.49
C ASN A 2 -6.68 -20.77 6.96
N LYS A 3 -6.62 -19.49 7.30
CA LYS A 3 -7.82 -18.76 7.71
C LYS A 3 -8.67 -18.47 6.47
N LYS A 4 -9.95 -18.74 6.53
CA LYS A 4 -10.87 -18.42 5.45
C LYS A 4 -11.07 -16.92 5.34
N ILE A 5 -11.00 -16.38 4.11
CA ILE A 5 -11.24 -14.96 3.85
C ILE A 5 -12.74 -14.76 3.65
N GLU A 6 -13.34 -14.01 4.56
CA GLU A 6 -14.77 -13.66 4.49
C GLU A 6 -14.97 -12.18 4.18
N LYS A 7 -14.04 -11.34 4.59
CA LYS A 7 -14.10 -9.89 4.42
C LYS A 7 -12.71 -9.37 4.10
N PHE A 8 -12.63 -8.14 3.54
CA PHE A 8 -11.31 -7.63 3.11
C PHE A 8 -10.34 -7.47 4.28
N GLU A 9 -10.85 -7.22 5.48
CA GLU A 9 -9.99 -7.07 6.67
C GLU A 9 -9.23 -8.36 7.02
N ASP A 10 -9.65 -9.50 6.48
CA ASP A 10 -8.98 -10.77 6.70
C ASP A 10 -7.70 -10.93 5.88
N PHE A 11 -7.51 -10.13 4.81
CA PHE A 11 -6.30 -10.19 4.01
C PHE A 11 -5.11 -9.59 4.76
N ILE A 12 -4.02 -10.37 4.81
CA ILE A 12 -2.75 -9.88 5.36
C ILE A 12 -2.29 -8.64 4.59
N ALA A 13 -2.48 -8.62 3.28
CA ALA A 13 -2.13 -7.47 2.44
C ALA A 13 -2.82 -6.20 2.92
N TRP A 14 -4.10 -6.26 3.24
CA TRP A 14 -4.85 -5.11 3.73
C TRP A 14 -4.37 -4.68 5.12
N GLN A 15 -4.14 -5.65 6.01
CA GLN A 15 -3.68 -5.37 7.37
C GLN A 15 -2.32 -4.66 7.37
N LYS A 16 -1.39 -5.13 6.52
CA LYS A 16 -0.07 -4.52 6.38
C LYS A 16 -0.16 -3.13 5.73
N ALA A 17 -1.02 -2.98 4.74
CA ALA A 17 -1.25 -1.68 4.10
C ALA A 17 -1.82 -0.66 5.10
N ARG A 18 -2.74 -1.09 5.96
CA ARG A 18 -3.30 -0.24 7.02
C ARG A 18 -2.22 0.24 7.97
N LYS A 19 -1.35 -0.66 8.40
CA LYS A 19 -0.25 -0.32 9.30
C LYS A 19 0.72 0.67 8.66
N LEU A 20 1.08 0.42 7.40
CA LEU A 20 1.94 1.32 6.63
C LEU A 20 1.31 2.71 6.52
N THR A 21 0.02 2.77 6.24
CA THR A 21 -0.70 4.05 6.14
C THR A 21 -0.61 4.84 7.44
N ALA A 22 -0.79 4.17 8.58
CA ALA A 22 -0.66 4.82 9.88
C ALA A 22 0.76 5.37 10.10
N GLU A 23 1.78 4.62 9.70
CA GLU A 23 3.17 5.08 9.78
C GLU A 23 3.41 6.31 8.91
N ILE A 24 2.87 6.32 7.70
CA ILE A 24 2.98 7.48 6.79
C ILE A 24 2.31 8.72 7.40
N TYR A 25 1.13 8.56 7.97
CA TYR A 25 0.45 9.68 8.64
C TYR A 25 1.29 10.21 9.80
N GLY A 26 1.92 9.32 10.56
CA GLY A 26 2.77 9.72 11.68
C GLY A 26 3.95 10.57 11.26
N VAL A 27 4.72 10.13 10.25
CA VAL A 27 5.93 10.86 9.83
C VAL A 27 5.60 12.14 9.08
N THR A 28 4.48 12.20 8.37
CA THR A 28 4.08 13.39 7.62
C THR A 28 3.46 14.46 8.49
N ASP A 29 3.24 14.18 9.77
CA ASP A 29 2.66 15.13 10.72
C ASP A 29 3.74 15.84 11.54
N ARG A 30 5.03 15.67 11.19
CA ARG A 30 6.17 16.17 11.97
C ARG A 30 7.04 17.13 11.17
N GLY A 31 7.56 18.13 11.88
CA GLY A 31 8.59 19.04 11.37
C GLY A 31 8.21 19.70 10.06
N ARG A 32 9.20 19.85 9.18
CA ARG A 32 8.99 20.50 7.88
C ARG A 32 8.10 19.70 6.94
N PHE A 33 8.04 18.36 7.14
CA PHE A 33 7.17 17.52 6.32
C PHE A 33 5.70 17.94 6.48
N ALA A 34 5.29 18.25 7.72
CA ALA A 34 3.92 18.67 8.01
C ALA A 34 3.51 19.93 7.25
N SER A 35 4.48 20.79 6.90
CA SER A 35 4.24 22.06 6.21
C SER A 35 4.29 21.94 4.68
N ASP A 36 4.81 20.84 4.16
CA ASP A 36 4.82 20.60 2.72
C ASP A 36 3.53 19.90 2.31
N PHE A 37 2.49 20.72 2.13
CA PHE A 37 1.14 20.21 1.88
C PHE A 37 1.05 19.39 0.60
N GLY A 38 1.81 19.74 -0.43
CA GLY A 38 1.81 19.03 -1.70
C GLY A 38 2.31 17.59 -1.55
N LEU A 39 3.52 17.42 -1.03
CA LEU A 39 4.10 16.09 -0.85
C LEU A 39 3.34 15.30 0.21
N LYS A 40 2.99 15.94 1.32
CA LYS A 40 2.21 15.32 2.40
C LYS A 40 0.91 14.73 1.86
N ASP A 41 0.16 15.49 1.05
CA ASP A 41 -1.10 15.04 0.48
C ASP A 41 -0.89 13.86 -0.47
N GLN A 42 0.08 13.96 -1.37
CA GLN A 42 0.35 12.90 -2.35
C GLN A 42 0.76 11.60 -1.71
N ILE A 43 1.65 11.64 -0.71
CA ILE A 43 2.17 10.43 -0.08
C ILE A 43 1.09 9.75 0.77
N ARG A 44 0.24 10.54 1.41
CA ARG A 44 -0.91 10.01 2.17
C ARG A 44 -1.92 9.37 1.23
N ARG A 45 -2.22 10.00 0.09
CA ARG A 45 -3.12 9.46 -0.91
C ARG A 45 -2.61 8.14 -1.47
N ALA A 46 -1.31 8.03 -1.76
CA ALA A 46 -0.72 6.80 -2.25
C ALA A 46 -0.88 5.66 -1.22
N ALA A 47 -0.58 5.94 0.04
CA ALA A 47 -0.71 4.94 1.10
C ALA A 47 -2.16 4.47 1.27
N VAL A 48 -3.11 5.40 1.34
CA VAL A 48 -4.55 5.07 1.46
C VAL A 48 -5.01 4.29 0.23
N SER A 49 -4.53 4.65 -0.96
CA SER A 49 -4.90 3.97 -2.20
C SER A 49 -4.57 2.49 -2.18
N VAL A 50 -3.46 2.09 -1.55
CA VAL A 50 -3.10 0.67 -1.45
C VAL A 50 -4.20 -0.11 -0.74
N MET A 51 -4.57 0.29 0.45
CA MET A 51 -5.57 -0.43 1.24
C MET A 51 -6.97 -0.31 0.65
N SER A 52 -7.32 0.86 0.11
CA SER A 52 -8.64 1.08 -0.48
C SER A 52 -8.87 0.22 -1.71
N ASN A 53 -7.86 0.04 -2.56
CA ASN A 53 -8.00 -0.78 -3.75
C ASN A 53 -8.12 -2.27 -3.43
N ILE A 54 -7.45 -2.74 -2.38
CA ILE A 54 -7.65 -4.12 -1.92
C ILE A 54 -9.12 -4.31 -1.48
N ALA A 55 -9.64 -3.38 -0.68
CA ALA A 55 -10.99 -3.47 -0.16
C ALA A 55 -12.04 -3.40 -1.28
N GLU A 56 -11.94 -2.39 -2.14
CA GLU A 56 -12.89 -2.20 -3.25
C GLU A 56 -12.86 -3.37 -4.22
N GLY A 57 -11.66 -3.85 -4.56
CA GLY A 57 -11.51 -4.96 -5.49
C GLY A 57 -12.15 -6.24 -4.96
N PHE A 58 -11.97 -6.52 -3.68
CA PHE A 58 -12.58 -7.70 -3.05
C PHE A 58 -14.11 -7.60 -3.05
N GLU A 59 -14.64 -6.41 -2.73
CA GLU A 59 -16.09 -6.19 -2.64
C GLU A 59 -16.80 -6.25 -4.00
N ARG A 60 -16.06 -6.14 -5.12
CA ARG A 60 -16.63 -6.33 -6.45
C ARG A 60 -17.14 -7.75 -6.68
N GLY A 61 -16.58 -8.74 -5.98
CA GLY A 61 -17.04 -10.11 -6.03
C GLY A 61 -16.59 -10.91 -7.26
N ARG A 62 -15.80 -10.32 -8.15
CA ARG A 62 -15.30 -10.99 -9.37
C ARG A 62 -13.79 -11.00 -9.40
N ALA A 63 -13.20 -12.17 -9.69
CA ALA A 63 -11.75 -12.33 -9.73
C ALA A 63 -11.08 -11.37 -10.74
N THR A 64 -11.69 -11.16 -11.91
CA THR A 64 -11.15 -10.26 -12.94
C THR A 64 -11.03 -8.84 -12.43
N GLU A 65 -12.08 -8.33 -11.79
CA GLU A 65 -12.09 -6.98 -11.24
C GLU A 65 -11.12 -6.87 -10.06
N PHE A 66 -11.12 -7.88 -9.18
CA PHE A 66 -10.19 -7.91 -8.03
C PHE A 66 -8.75 -7.81 -8.52
N HIS A 67 -8.39 -8.58 -9.56
CA HIS A 67 -7.05 -8.53 -10.15
C HIS A 67 -6.70 -7.11 -10.63
N GLN A 68 -7.63 -6.42 -11.27
CA GLN A 68 -7.41 -5.05 -11.75
C GLN A 68 -7.18 -4.08 -10.59
N PHE A 69 -7.98 -4.17 -9.52
CA PHE A 69 -7.80 -3.33 -8.35
C PHE A 69 -6.48 -3.62 -7.64
N LEU A 70 -6.07 -4.89 -7.60
CA LEU A 70 -4.77 -5.26 -7.00
C LEU A 70 -3.61 -4.70 -7.81
N SER A 71 -3.76 -4.59 -9.14
CA SER A 71 -2.75 -3.95 -9.99
C SER A 71 -2.60 -2.47 -9.64
N VAL A 72 -3.70 -1.79 -9.36
CA VAL A 72 -3.67 -0.39 -8.93
C VAL A 72 -3.02 -0.28 -7.54
N ALA A 73 -3.36 -1.17 -6.62
CA ALA A 73 -2.76 -1.20 -5.28
C ALA A 73 -1.24 -1.36 -5.37
N LYS A 74 -0.77 -2.27 -6.23
CA LYS A 74 0.65 -2.50 -6.44
C LYS A 74 1.34 -1.26 -7.00
N ALA A 75 0.71 -0.60 -7.98
CA ALA A 75 1.23 0.65 -8.56
C ALA A 75 1.30 1.76 -7.50
N SER A 76 0.32 1.84 -6.61
CA SER A 76 0.32 2.82 -5.51
C SER A 76 1.46 2.57 -4.53
N CYS A 77 1.85 1.31 -4.30
CA CYS A 77 3.03 0.99 -3.49
C CYS A 77 4.31 1.53 -4.15
N ALA A 78 4.43 1.40 -5.46
CA ALA A 78 5.58 1.92 -6.19
C ALA A 78 5.62 3.45 -6.12
N GLU A 79 4.48 4.09 -6.27
CA GLU A 79 4.35 5.55 -6.14
C GLU A 79 4.79 6.01 -4.75
N LEU A 80 4.32 5.33 -3.71
CA LEU A 80 4.69 5.61 -2.33
C LEU A 80 6.21 5.51 -2.13
N ARG A 81 6.83 4.45 -2.63
CA ARG A 81 8.29 4.28 -2.51
C ARG A 81 9.04 5.41 -3.21
N SER A 82 8.58 5.81 -4.38
CA SER A 82 9.17 6.92 -5.14
C SER A 82 9.08 8.23 -4.34
N GLN A 83 7.93 8.49 -3.74
CA GLN A 83 7.73 9.70 -2.94
C GLN A 83 8.58 9.72 -1.67
N LEU A 84 8.86 8.55 -1.08
CA LEU A 84 9.73 8.45 0.08
C LEU A 84 11.16 8.91 -0.23
N TYR A 85 11.63 8.65 -1.46
CA TYR A 85 12.94 9.17 -1.89
C TYR A 85 12.94 10.69 -1.93
N VAL A 86 11.87 11.31 -2.38
CA VAL A 86 11.77 12.77 -2.36
C VAL A 86 11.88 13.29 -0.93
N ALA A 87 11.14 12.68 -0.01
CA ALA A 87 11.17 13.07 1.40
C ALA A 87 12.57 12.93 2.02
N LEU A 88 13.29 11.88 1.65
CA LEU A 88 14.68 11.69 2.09
C LEU A 88 15.57 12.80 1.54
N ASP A 89 15.49 13.04 0.23
CA ASP A 89 16.38 13.96 -0.47
C ASP A 89 16.23 15.41 0.00
N VAL A 90 15.02 15.81 0.37
CA VAL A 90 14.77 17.17 0.88
C VAL A 90 14.92 17.28 2.40
N GLY A 91 15.33 16.19 3.05
CA GLY A 91 15.66 16.20 4.47
C GLY A 91 14.47 16.09 5.43
N TYR A 92 13.32 15.61 4.97
CA TYR A 92 12.16 15.42 5.84
C TYR A 92 12.24 14.14 6.65
N LEU A 93 12.99 13.15 6.17
CA LEU A 93 13.15 11.85 6.83
C LEU A 93 14.64 11.60 7.10
N SER A 94 14.94 11.02 8.26
CA SER A 94 16.27 10.49 8.52
C SER A 94 16.50 9.25 7.66
N GLN A 95 17.77 8.88 7.47
CA GLN A 95 18.11 7.66 6.73
C GLN A 95 17.47 6.43 7.35
N ASP A 96 17.46 6.33 8.67
CA ASP A 96 16.87 5.19 9.38
C ASP A 96 15.37 5.10 9.20
N THR A 97 14.65 6.23 9.33
CA THR A 97 13.21 6.27 9.13
C THR A 97 12.86 5.94 7.68
N PHE A 98 13.60 6.50 6.74
CA PHE A 98 13.42 6.19 5.31
C PHE A 98 13.58 4.69 5.05
N ALA A 99 14.68 4.09 5.55
CA ALA A 99 14.94 2.67 5.33
C ALA A 99 13.82 1.78 5.88
N SER A 100 13.31 2.12 7.07
CA SER A 100 12.20 1.40 7.69
C SER A 100 10.92 1.48 6.85
N LEU A 101 10.55 2.68 6.40
CA LEU A 101 9.35 2.90 5.62
C LEU A 101 9.42 2.23 4.24
N VAL A 102 10.57 2.31 3.57
CA VAL A 102 10.77 1.66 2.27
C VAL A 102 10.69 0.14 2.43
N SER A 103 11.27 -0.40 3.49
CA SER A 103 11.21 -1.83 3.78
C SER A 103 9.75 -2.29 3.95
N HIS A 104 8.96 -1.55 4.71
CA HIS A 104 7.53 -1.85 4.91
C HIS A 104 6.74 -1.73 3.59
N ALA A 105 7.01 -0.69 2.81
CA ALA A 105 6.34 -0.50 1.52
C ALA A 105 6.69 -1.64 0.55
N ASN A 106 7.94 -2.10 0.54
CA ASN A 106 8.36 -3.26 -0.26
C ASN A 106 7.62 -4.52 0.17
N GLU A 107 7.51 -4.75 1.47
CA GLU A 107 6.79 -5.92 2.00
C GLU A 107 5.33 -5.90 1.59
N VAL A 108 4.66 -4.75 1.72
CA VAL A 108 3.26 -4.61 1.29
C VAL A 108 3.15 -4.88 -0.20
N GLY A 109 4.04 -4.31 -1.01
CA GLY A 109 4.04 -4.53 -2.45
C GLY A 109 4.20 -6.00 -2.84
N GLN A 110 5.06 -6.73 -2.12
CA GLN A 110 5.28 -8.16 -2.36
C GLN A 110 4.03 -8.97 -2.00
N VAL A 111 3.40 -8.68 -0.87
CA VAL A 111 2.19 -9.38 -0.44
C VAL A 111 1.03 -9.10 -1.39
N VAL A 112 0.86 -7.84 -1.81
CA VAL A 112 -0.14 -7.47 -2.82
C VAL A 112 0.13 -8.18 -4.14
N GLY A 113 1.40 -8.24 -4.57
CA GLY A 113 1.80 -8.93 -5.79
C GLY A 113 1.49 -10.42 -5.74
N GLY A 114 1.76 -11.06 -4.60
CA GLY A 114 1.43 -12.48 -4.40
C GLY A 114 -0.08 -12.73 -4.46
N LEU A 115 -0.85 -11.87 -3.83
CA LEU A 115 -2.31 -11.97 -3.88
C LEU A 115 -2.83 -11.79 -5.32
N ARG A 116 -2.27 -10.83 -6.04
CA ARG A 116 -2.61 -10.57 -7.43
C ARG A 116 -2.38 -11.81 -8.32
N VAL A 117 -1.25 -12.48 -8.13
CA VAL A 117 -0.93 -13.72 -8.85
C VAL A 117 -1.94 -14.82 -8.50
N ALA A 118 -2.25 -14.98 -7.21
CA ALA A 118 -3.21 -15.99 -6.76
C ALA A 118 -4.60 -15.76 -7.36
N VAL A 119 -5.05 -14.51 -7.42
CA VAL A 119 -6.34 -14.14 -8.01
C VAL A 119 -6.34 -14.39 -9.52
N ALA A 120 -5.24 -14.09 -10.20
CA ALA A 120 -5.11 -14.35 -11.64
C ALA A 120 -5.24 -15.83 -11.96
N ARG A 121 -4.62 -16.71 -11.14
CA ARG A 121 -4.73 -18.15 -11.31
C ARG A 121 -6.16 -18.63 -11.18
N ARG A 122 -6.91 -18.12 -10.23
CA ARG A 122 -8.33 -18.44 -10.06
C ARG A 122 -9.14 -18.04 -11.28
N ARG A 123 -8.86 -16.86 -11.83
CA ARG A 123 -9.51 -16.35 -13.02
C ARG A 123 -9.26 -17.26 -14.22
N ASP A 124 -8.02 -17.73 -14.38
CA ASP A 124 -7.62 -18.54 -15.53
C ASP A 124 -8.19 -19.94 -15.48
N VAL A 125 -8.44 -20.47 -14.31
CA VAL A 125 -9.02 -21.81 -14.13
C VAL A 125 -10.50 -21.84 -14.48
N ARG A 126 -11.14 -20.71 -14.44
CA ARG A 126 -12.54 -20.60 -14.83
C ARG A 126 -12.70 -20.49 -16.33
#